data_a1ce5c02a5f062121e6c57643ccf9d47
#
_entry.id   a1ce5c02a5f062121e6c57643ccf9d47
#
_cell.length_a   1.000
_cell.length_b   1.000
_cell.length_c   1.000
_cell.angle_alpha   90.00
_cell.angle_beta   90.00
_cell.angle_gamma   90.00
#
_symmetry.space_group_name_H-M   'P 1'
#
loop_
_entity.id
_entity.type
_entity.pdbx_description
1 polymer ?
#
loop_
_entity_poly.entity_id
_entity_poly.type
_entity_poly.pdbx_seq_one_letter_code
_entity_poly.pdbx_strand_id
1 'polypeptide(L)'
;KQEEIRRRGFAMQFRINAEDPKNDFLPSFGRITRYFAPGGPGVRTDTAIFTGYEIPPYYDSMCAKITVWALDWNELLNRARRALQDTGVYGVKTTIPYYLEVLNVPEFRSAHFDTSFVEDHPELVNYKTSRPARELAAVAAAAVAAHAGY
;
A
#
# COMPACT_ATOMS: atom_id res chain seq x y z
N LYS A 1 -0.46 37.41 -1.34
CA LYS A 1 -1.58 37.49 -0.39
C LYS A 1 -2.35 36.20 -0.40
N GLN A 2 -3.22 35.95 0.58
CA GLN A 2 -3.99 34.69 0.69
C GLN A 2 -4.88 34.46 -0.54
N GLU A 3 -5.43 35.50 -1.11
CA GLU A 3 -6.31 35.44 -2.29
C GLU A 3 -5.56 35.07 -3.58
N GLU A 4 -4.25 35.15 -3.59
CA GLU A 4 -3.39 34.83 -4.75
C GLU A 4 -3.00 33.35 -4.79
N ILE A 5 -3.23 32.62 -3.69
CA ILE A 5 -2.91 31.19 -3.57
C ILE A 5 -3.93 30.40 -4.37
N ARG A 6 -3.47 29.78 -5.47
CA ARG A 6 -4.29 28.89 -6.30
C ARG A 6 -3.99 27.44 -5.95
N ARG A 7 -5.00 26.68 -5.55
CA ARG A 7 -4.90 25.23 -5.46
C ARG A 7 -4.85 24.65 -6.86
N ARG A 8 -3.92 23.71 -7.09
CA ARG A 8 -3.76 23.04 -8.39
C ARG A 8 -3.60 21.54 -8.18
N GLY A 9 -4.61 20.80 -8.60
CA GLY A 9 -4.64 19.35 -8.47
C GLY A 9 -4.94 18.85 -7.05
N PHE A 10 -4.71 17.57 -6.88
CA PHE A 10 -4.98 16.81 -5.66
C PHE A 10 -3.72 16.04 -5.26
N ALA A 11 -3.53 15.85 -3.96
CA ALA A 11 -2.46 15.02 -3.43
C ALA A 11 -3.01 14.07 -2.37
N MET A 12 -2.47 12.87 -2.30
CA MET A 12 -2.81 11.86 -1.30
C MET A 12 -1.53 11.22 -0.77
N GLN A 13 -1.44 11.06 0.54
CA GLN A 13 -0.31 10.40 1.18
C GLN A 13 -0.74 9.14 1.90
N PHE A 14 -0.04 8.06 1.64
CA PHE A 14 -0.20 6.77 2.32
C PHE A 14 0.96 6.58 3.30
N ARG A 15 0.63 6.34 4.57
CA ARG A 15 1.60 5.88 5.57
C ARG A 15 1.66 4.36 5.50
N ILE A 16 2.74 3.84 4.96
CA ILE A 16 2.95 2.40 4.89
C ILE A 16 3.54 1.94 6.20
N ASN A 17 2.71 1.31 7.01
CA ASN A 17 3.10 0.77 8.30
C ASN A 17 3.30 -0.74 8.21
N ALA A 18 4.27 -1.25 8.98
CA ALA A 18 4.41 -2.69 9.22
C ALA A 18 3.39 -3.12 10.28
N GLU A 19 2.17 -3.33 9.84
CA GLU A 19 1.00 -3.67 10.66
C GLU A 19 0.14 -4.70 9.94
N ASP A 20 -0.62 -5.49 10.72
CA ASP A 20 -1.59 -6.46 10.20
C ASP A 20 -3.02 -5.92 10.32
N PRO A 21 -3.62 -5.37 9.26
CA PRO A 21 -4.98 -4.86 9.31
C PRO A 21 -6.02 -5.91 9.70
N LYS A 22 -5.78 -7.19 9.39
CA LYS A 22 -6.68 -8.31 9.76
C LYS A 22 -6.64 -8.67 11.24
N ASN A 23 -5.65 -8.18 11.94
CA ASN A 23 -5.44 -8.44 13.34
C ASN A 23 -5.35 -7.11 14.10
N ASP A 24 -6.38 -6.30 13.94
CA ASP A 24 -6.55 -5.00 14.61
C ASP A 24 -5.32 -4.08 14.48
N PHE A 25 -4.70 -4.06 13.30
CA PHE A 25 -3.50 -3.28 13.00
C PHE A 25 -2.34 -3.51 13.96
N LEU A 26 -2.26 -4.70 14.57
CA LEU A 26 -1.10 -5.04 15.41
C LEU A 26 0.21 -4.91 14.64
N PRO A 27 1.25 -4.33 15.26
CA PRO A 27 2.56 -4.20 14.65
C PRO A 27 3.14 -5.54 14.20
N SER A 28 3.72 -5.54 12.99
CA SER A 28 4.36 -6.70 12.38
C SER A 28 5.88 -6.48 12.35
N PHE A 29 6.55 -6.88 13.41
CA PHE A 29 8.00 -6.76 13.51
C PHE A 29 8.71 -7.81 12.68
N GLY A 30 9.97 -7.57 12.33
CA GLY A 30 10.82 -8.54 11.68
C GLY A 30 11.67 -7.96 10.56
N ARG A 31 12.34 -8.87 9.84
CA ARG A 31 13.28 -8.50 8.79
C ARG A 31 12.58 -8.34 7.46
N ILE A 32 12.81 -7.22 6.80
CA ILE A 32 12.40 -6.98 5.41
C ILE A 32 13.29 -7.79 4.50
N THR A 33 12.72 -8.83 3.90
CA THR A 33 13.48 -9.74 3.01
C THR A 33 13.65 -9.17 1.62
N ARG A 34 12.72 -8.28 1.19
CA ARG A 34 12.79 -7.59 -0.10
C ARG A 34 11.98 -6.28 -0.03
N TYR A 35 12.52 -5.23 -0.64
CA TYR A 35 11.86 -3.93 -0.74
C TYR A 35 11.96 -3.37 -2.16
N PHE A 36 10.82 -2.86 -2.67
CA PHE A 36 10.71 -2.12 -3.91
C PHE A 36 9.92 -0.85 -3.67
N ALA A 37 10.52 0.30 -3.95
CA ALA A 37 9.84 1.58 -3.92
C ALA A 37 9.07 1.82 -5.22
N PRO A 38 7.85 2.39 -5.16
CA PRO A 38 7.15 2.84 -6.36
C PRO A 38 7.82 4.08 -6.92
N GLY A 39 7.62 4.33 -8.21
CA GLY A 39 8.19 5.48 -8.89
C GLY A 39 7.30 6.03 -10.01
N GLY A 40 7.87 6.97 -10.78
CA GLY A 40 7.24 7.58 -11.93
C GLY A 40 6.58 8.93 -11.65
N PRO A 41 6.00 9.59 -12.71
CA PRO A 41 5.45 10.93 -12.60
C PRO A 41 4.38 11.04 -11.52
N GLY A 42 4.48 12.08 -10.68
CA GLY A 42 3.53 12.36 -9.60
C GLY A 42 3.55 11.36 -8.44
N VAL A 43 4.64 10.59 -8.27
CA VAL A 43 4.87 9.70 -7.13
C VAL A 43 6.13 10.13 -6.41
N ARG A 44 6.02 10.33 -5.09
CA ARG A 44 7.13 10.59 -4.18
C ARG A 44 7.12 9.54 -3.08
N THR A 45 8.28 8.95 -2.82
CA THR A 45 8.48 8.00 -1.73
C THR A 45 9.50 8.53 -0.75
N ASP A 46 9.11 8.68 0.51
CA ASP A 46 9.99 8.98 1.63
C ASP A 46 10.07 7.73 2.49
N THR A 47 11.24 7.11 2.59
CA THR A 47 11.41 5.81 3.25
C THR A 47 12.72 5.74 4.03
N ALA A 48 12.70 4.97 5.11
CA ALA A 48 13.88 4.61 5.89
C ALA A 48 14.23 3.12 5.77
N ILE A 49 13.35 2.30 5.14
CA ILE A 49 13.56 0.86 5.00
C ILE A 49 14.32 0.51 3.72
N PHE A 50 14.99 -0.62 3.76
CA PHE A 50 15.70 -1.25 2.64
C PHE A 50 15.68 -2.77 2.79
N THR A 51 16.04 -3.49 1.75
CA THR A 51 16.16 -4.96 1.82
C THR A 51 17.20 -5.35 2.88
N GLY A 52 16.78 -6.13 3.85
CA GLY A 52 17.60 -6.54 5.01
C GLY A 52 17.37 -5.70 6.27
N TYR A 53 16.63 -4.58 6.18
CA TYR A 53 16.27 -3.78 7.36
C TYR A 53 15.43 -4.61 8.34
N GLU A 54 15.70 -4.44 9.63
CA GLU A 54 14.92 -5.06 10.70
C GLU A 54 14.06 -4.00 11.39
N ILE A 55 12.74 -4.22 11.38
CA ILE A 55 11.79 -3.32 12.04
C ILE A 55 11.82 -3.60 13.53
N PRO A 56 12.29 -2.65 14.36
CA PRO A 56 12.43 -2.86 15.78
C PRO A 56 11.08 -2.76 16.50
N PRO A 57 10.85 -3.56 17.57
CA PRO A 57 9.59 -3.51 18.32
C PRO A 57 9.44 -2.29 19.24
N TYR A 58 10.44 -1.40 19.30
CA TYR A 58 10.51 -0.32 20.27
C TYR A 58 10.08 1.04 19.74
N TYR A 59 9.87 1.15 18.43
CA TYR A 59 9.50 2.39 17.74
C TYR A 59 8.27 2.19 16.86
N ASP A 60 7.88 3.28 16.18
CA ASP A 60 6.79 3.30 15.22
C ASP A 60 6.98 2.23 14.12
N SER A 61 5.89 1.61 13.72
CA SER A 61 5.80 0.64 12.63
C SER A 61 5.94 1.26 11.23
N MET A 62 6.04 2.58 11.12
CA MET A 62 6.04 3.29 9.84
C MET A 62 7.29 3.00 9.01
N CYS A 63 7.08 2.36 7.85
CA CYS A 63 8.13 1.99 6.89
C CYS A 63 8.41 3.08 5.87
N ALA A 64 7.35 3.68 5.34
CA ALA A 64 7.44 4.65 4.25
C ALA A 64 6.22 5.58 4.22
N LYS A 65 6.39 6.73 3.57
CA LYS A 65 5.31 7.60 3.12
C LYS A 65 5.32 7.65 1.60
N ILE A 66 4.23 7.25 0.98
CA ILE A 66 4.04 7.33 -0.46
C ILE A 66 3.05 8.46 -0.73
N THR A 67 3.53 9.51 -1.38
CA THR A 67 2.70 10.65 -1.76
C THR A 67 2.49 10.64 -3.25
N VAL A 68 1.22 10.68 -3.68
CA VAL A 68 0.84 10.80 -5.08
C VAL A 68 0.16 12.13 -5.34
N TRP A 69 0.34 12.66 -6.55
CA TRP A 69 -0.26 13.90 -7.00
C TRP A 69 -0.79 13.78 -8.43
N ALA A 70 -1.95 14.39 -8.72
CA ALA A 70 -2.53 14.47 -10.06
C ALA A 70 -3.36 15.74 -10.23
N LEU A 71 -3.70 16.09 -11.47
CA LEU A 71 -4.52 17.27 -11.78
C LEU A 71 -5.99 17.04 -11.45
N ASP A 72 -6.50 15.83 -11.60
CA ASP A 72 -7.87 15.46 -11.27
C ASP A 72 -7.91 14.27 -10.29
N TRP A 73 -9.08 14.09 -9.67
CA TRP A 73 -9.27 13.08 -8.62
C TRP A 73 -9.19 11.65 -9.17
N ASN A 74 -9.76 11.37 -10.33
CA ASN A 74 -9.74 10.02 -10.89
C ASN A 74 -8.31 9.61 -11.30
N GLU A 75 -7.55 10.53 -11.89
CA GLU A 75 -6.14 10.31 -12.18
C GLU A 75 -5.34 10.05 -10.90
N LEU A 76 -5.63 10.82 -9.83
CA LEU A 76 -5.01 10.59 -8.51
C LEU A 76 -5.27 9.19 -7.99
N LEU A 77 -6.53 8.71 -8.02
CA LEU A 77 -6.91 7.37 -7.57
C LEU A 77 -6.20 6.27 -8.38
N ASN A 78 -6.13 6.42 -9.71
CA ASN A 78 -5.43 5.47 -10.59
C ASN A 78 -3.93 5.45 -10.29
N ARG A 79 -3.32 6.62 -10.07
CA ARG A 79 -1.91 6.75 -9.70
C ARG A 79 -1.63 6.17 -8.32
N ALA A 80 -2.52 6.41 -7.36
CA ALA A 80 -2.46 5.84 -6.02
C ALA A 80 -2.47 4.32 -6.07
N ARG A 81 -3.43 3.74 -6.79
CA ARG A 81 -3.54 2.28 -6.97
C ARG A 81 -2.26 1.70 -7.57
N ARG A 82 -1.77 2.27 -8.67
CA ARG A 82 -0.53 1.83 -9.29
C ARG A 82 0.65 1.90 -8.31
N ALA A 83 0.83 3.04 -7.64
CA ALA A 83 1.94 3.21 -6.69
C ALA A 83 1.88 2.19 -5.55
N LEU A 84 0.70 1.91 -4.99
CA LEU A 84 0.54 0.88 -3.95
C LEU A 84 0.81 -0.53 -4.47
N GLN A 85 0.37 -0.86 -5.70
CA GLN A 85 0.62 -2.16 -6.33
C GLN A 85 2.09 -2.37 -6.70
N ASP A 86 2.80 -1.31 -7.08
CA ASP A 86 4.23 -1.34 -7.40
C ASP A 86 5.11 -1.39 -6.13
N THR A 87 4.54 -1.07 -4.96
CA THR A 87 5.26 -1.11 -3.69
C THR A 87 5.39 -2.55 -3.20
N GLY A 88 6.61 -3.02 -3.08
CA GLY A 88 6.91 -4.35 -2.53
C GLY A 88 7.59 -4.23 -1.16
N VAL A 89 6.92 -4.71 -0.11
CA VAL A 89 7.51 -4.90 1.23
C VAL A 89 7.27 -6.34 1.63
N TYR A 90 8.32 -7.14 1.69
CA TYR A 90 8.25 -8.57 1.98
C TYR A 90 8.97 -8.90 3.30
N GLY A 91 8.45 -9.90 4.00
CA GLY A 91 8.97 -10.36 5.30
C GLY A 91 8.13 -9.89 6.48
N VAL A 92 7.33 -8.83 6.30
CA VAL A 92 6.39 -8.30 7.29
C VAL A 92 5.03 -8.05 6.64
N LYS A 93 3.98 -7.98 7.43
CA LYS A 93 2.66 -7.52 6.98
C LYS A 93 2.64 -6.00 6.93
N THR A 94 1.85 -5.42 6.02
CA THR A 94 1.75 -3.97 5.86
C THR A 94 0.31 -3.52 5.65
N THR A 95 0.08 -2.22 5.80
CA THR A 95 -1.21 -1.56 5.53
C THR A 95 -1.56 -1.44 4.05
N ILE A 96 -0.66 -1.81 3.11
CA ILE A 96 -0.88 -1.68 1.66
C ILE A 96 -2.18 -2.36 1.18
N PRO A 97 -2.47 -3.63 1.53
CA PRO A 97 -3.69 -4.29 1.08
C PRO A 97 -4.96 -3.57 1.54
N TYR A 98 -4.97 -3.06 2.75
CA TYR A 98 -6.08 -2.27 3.29
C TYR A 98 -6.33 -1.01 2.45
N TYR A 99 -5.29 -0.24 2.11
CA TYR A 99 -5.44 0.94 1.27
C TYR A 99 -5.95 0.62 -0.14
N LEU A 100 -5.59 -0.54 -0.69
CA LEU A 100 -6.12 -0.97 -1.99
C LEU A 100 -7.63 -1.21 -1.94
N GLU A 101 -8.17 -1.70 -0.82
CA GLU A 101 -9.61 -1.82 -0.61
C GLU A 101 -10.27 -0.44 -0.42
N VAL A 102 -9.68 0.44 0.38
CA VAL A 102 -10.15 1.83 0.54
C VAL A 102 -10.36 2.50 -0.82
N LEU A 103 -9.41 2.35 -1.75
CA LEU A 103 -9.49 2.91 -3.11
C LEU A 103 -10.61 2.29 -3.98
N ASN A 104 -11.28 1.23 -3.51
CA ASN A 104 -12.41 0.60 -4.21
C ASN A 104 -13.77 1.12 -3.73
N VAL A 105 -13.83 1.68 -2.53
CA VAL A 105 -15.09 2.14 -1.91
C VAL A 105 -15.70 3.28 -2.73
N PRO A 106 -16.99 3.20 -3.10
CA PRO A 106 -17.66 4.22 -3.93
C PRO A 106 -17.60 5.63 -3.33
N GLU A 107 -17.81 5.76 -2.02
CA GLU A 107 -17.76 7.02 -1.28
C GLU A 107 -16.37 7.64 -1.35
N PHE A 108 -15.32 6.82 -1.19
CA PHE A 108 -13.94 7.28 -1.35
C PHE A 108 -13.65 7.71 -2.79
N ARG A 109 -14.13 6.94 -3.76
CA ARG A 109 -13.95 7.24 -5.20
C ARG A 109 -14.65 8.52 -5.63
N SER A 110 -15.78 8.85 -5.03
CA SER A 110 -16.53 10.08 -5.29
C SER A 110 -16.08 11.28 -4.47
N ALA A 111 -15.05 11.12 -3.62
CA ALA A 111 -14.55 12.12 -2.68
C ALA A 111 -15.59 12.59 -1.64
N HIS A 112 -16.60 11.72 -1.35
CA HIS A 112 -17.62 11.96 -0.31
C HIS A 112 -17.26 11.16 0.94
N PHE A 113 -16.25 11.57 1.66
CA PHE A 113 -15.80 10.95 2.90
C PHE A 113 -15.28 12.00 3.87
N ASP A 114 -15.31 11.67 5.14
CA ASP A 114 -14.74 12.46 6.23
C ASP A 114 -13.90 11.58 7.17
N THR A 115 -13.63 12.05 8.37
CA THR A 115 -12.78 11.34 9.34
C THR A 115 -13.45 10.11 9.96
N SER A 116 -14.78 9.95 9.83
CA SER A 116 -15.51 8.75 10.30
C SER A 116 -15.37 7.57 9.34
N PHE A 117 -14.90 7.80 8.10
CA PHE A 117 -14.85 6.80 7.03
C PHE A 117 -14.27 5.44 7.47
N VAL A 118 -13.23 5.43 8.29
CA VAL A 118 -12.59 4.18 8.75
C VAL A 118 -13.50 3.42 9.71
N GLU A 119 -14.21 4.12 10.57
CA GLU A 119 -15.14 3.55 11.55
C GLU A 119 -16.41 3.02 10.85
N ASP A 120 -16.85 3.70 9.78
CA ASP A 120 -18.01 3.35 8.99
C ASP A 120 -17.77 2.12 8.07
N HIS A 121 -16.50 1.76 7.81
CA HIS A 121 -16.12 0.67 6.92
C HIS A 121 -15.23 -0.41 7.61
N PRO A 122 -15.71 -1.05 8.69
CA PRO A 122 -14.93 -2.08 9.40
C PRO A 122 -14.65 -3.33 8.54
N GLU A 123 -15.42 -3.56 7.48
CA GLU A 123 -15.25 -4.70 6.56
C GLU A 123 -13.96 -4.60 5.72
N LEU A 124 -13.36 -3.42 5.57
CA LEU A 124 -12.17 -3.22 4.73
C LEU A 124 -10.95 -4.00 5.19
N VAL A 125 -10.92 -4.46 6.44
CA VAL A 125 -9.86 -5.34 6.95
C VAL A 125 -10.01 -6.79 6.46
N ASN A 126 -11.17 -7.17 5.89
CA ASN A 126 -11.45 -8.54 5.43
C ASN A 126 -11.02 -8.80 3.98
N TYR A 127 -10.07 -8.05 3.45
CA TYR A 127 -9.58 -8.22 2.07
C TYR A 127 -9.04 -9.63 1.81
N LYS A 128 -9.26 -10.12 0.58
CA LYS A 128 -8.68 -11.37 0.12
C LYS A 128 -7.22 -11.14 -0.26
N THR A 129 -6.31 -11.86 0.38
CA THR A 129 -4.90 -11.90 -0.04
C THR A 129 -4.81 -12.79 -1.28
N SER A 130 -5.06 -12.23 -2.46
CA SER A 130 -4.80 -12.95 -3.70
C SER A 130 -3.34 -12.73 -4.07
N ARG A 131 -2.58 -13.81 -4.21
CA ARG A 131 -1.27 -13.72 -4.87
C ARG A 131 -1.49 -13.32 -6.32
N PRO A 132 -0.66 -12.44 -6.90
CA PRO A 132 -0.73 -12.13 -8.31
C PRO A 132 -0.75 -13.42 -9.16
N ALA A 133 -1.56 -13.47 -10.21
CA ALA A 133 -1.72 -14.68 -11.03
C ALA A 133 -0.37 -15.22 -11.55
N ARG A 134 0.58 -14.33 -11.82
CA ARG A 134 1.94 -14.69 -12.24
C ARG A 134 2.75 -15.37 -11.13
N GLU A 135 2.54 -15.01 -9.84
CA GLU A 135 3.18 -15.69 -8.71
C GLU A 135 2.57 -17.07 -8.50
N LEU A 136 1.25 -17.18 -8.64
CA LEU A 136 0.55 -18.48 -8.62
C LEU A 136 1.03 -19.37 -9.75
N ALA A 137 1.20 -18.83 -10.96
CA ALA A 137 1.75 -19.57 -12.10
C ALA A 137 3.19 -20.01 -11.85
N ALA A 138 4.04 -19.14 -11.27
CA ALA A 138 5.42 -19.48 -10.92
C ALA A 138 5.49 -20.59 -9.84
N VAL A 139 4.65 -20.50 -8.81
CA VAL A 139 4.56 -21.53 -7.75
C VAL A 139 4.04 -22.84 -8.35
N ALA A 140 3.02 -22.81 -9.21
CA ALA A 140 2.52 -24.00 -9.88
C ALA A 140 3.57 -24.63 -10.80
N ALA A 141 4.30 -23.82 -11.59
CA ALA A 141 5.37 -24.29 -12.44
C ALA A 141 6.52 -24.92 -11.64
N ALA A 142 6.92 -24.30 -10.51
CA ALA A 142 7.93 -24.85 -9.60
C ALA A 142 7.49 -26.16 -8.96
N ALA A 143 6.22 -26.29 -8.56
CA ALA A 143 5.65 -27.51 -8.01
C ALA A 143 5.62 -28.65 -9.04
N VAL A 144 5.25 -28.35 -10.31
CA VAL A 144 5.28 -29.30 -11.41
C VAL A 144 6.70 -29.76 -11.71
N ALA A 145 7.68 -28.85 -11.78
CA ALA A 145 9.07 -29.17 -12.01
C ALA A 145 9.65 -30.07 -10.90
N ALA A 146 9.37 -29.74 -9.64
CA ALA A 146 9.79 -30.53 -8.50
C ALA A 146 9.17 -31.94 -8.50
N HIS A 147 7.91 -32.07 -8.92
CA HIS A 147 7.22 -33.36 -9.03
C HIS A 147 7.72 -34.21 -10.21
N ALA A 148 8.13 -33.53 -11.30
CA ALA A 148 8.68 -34.19 -12.50
C ALA A 148 10.17 -34.58 -12.37
N GLY A 149 10.82 -34.23 -11.25
CA GLY A 149 12.22 -34.62 -10.97
C GLY A 149 13.27 -33.75 -11.69
N TYR A 150 12.91 -32.50 -12.08
CA TYR A 150 13.84 -31.49 -12.63
C TYR A 150 14.32 -30.56 -11.54
#